data_b02e9a57281c3e8fc470c1a26e69d70c
#
_entry.id   b02e9a57281c3e8fc470c1a26e69d70c
#
_cell.length_a   1.000
_cell.length_b   1.000
_cell.length_c   1.000
_cell.angle_alpha   90.00
_cell.angle_beta   90.00
_cell.angle_gamma   90.00
#
_symmetry.space_group_name_H-M   'P 1'
#
loop_
_entity.id
_entity.type
_entity.pdbx_description
1 polymer ?
#
loop_
_entity_poly.entity_id
_entity_poly.type
_entity_poly.pdbx_seq_one_letter_code
_entity_poly.pdbx_strand_id
1 'polypeptide(L)'
;EGRINDVIDLVEGARSRGVEIVSDQYPYDGAATSSLIGIIVIPSSMTDLEGLRTFGPVDSEAATRFRSMLVDPSRRTQLKEASENGIDGGFAWLKATGYTSMRIVSSTDYPELVGVYLSELAEEGQDPFDAVMDLIAGASASVNITLGAITEEDVRTLMIQPWNMIASDGAYADGSEAGRGHPRGAGTFARFLGHYVREEGVLPLEEAIRKITSLPADFLGLTDRGRIEEGYAADLSIFNAETIIDRSDWDYPQRFAEGIVHVLVNGSPVLRDGSLTGQTPGV
;
A
#
# COMPACT_ATOMS: atom_id res chain seq x y z
N GLU A 1 -8.94 -8.87 -8.14
CA GLU A 1 -10.14 -8.04 -8.00
C GLU A 1 -11.39 -8.89 -7.87
N GLY A 2 -12.37 -8.45 -7.04
CA GLY A 2 -13.69 -9.10 -6.91
C GLY A 2 -13.70 -10.49 -6.26
N ARG A 3 -12.59 -10.93 -5.68
CA ARG A 3 -12.47 -12.24 -5.03
C ARG A 3 -12.44 -12.18 -3.50
N ILE A 4 -12.78 -11.05 -2.93
CA ILE A 4 -12.71 -10.86 -1.47
C ILE A 4 -13.66 -11.83 -0.73
N ASN A 5 -14.80 -12.18 -1.32
CA ASN A 5 -15.73 -13.13 -0.73
C ASN A 5 -15.11 -14.53 -0.60
N ASP A 6 -14.30 -14.98 -1.57
CA ASP A 6 -13.58 -16.26 -1.47
C ASP A 6 -12.60 -16.25 -0.27
N VAL A 7 -11.95 -15.11 -0.01
CA VAL A 7 -11.06 -14.95 1.14
C VAL A 7 -11.85 -14.97 2.45
N ILE A 8 -12.98 -14.26 2.50
CA ILE A 8 -13.86 -14.23 3.67
C ILE A 8 -14.36 -15.65 3.99
N ASP A 9 -14.81 -16.38 2.98
CA ASP A 9 -15.29 -17.77 3.17
C ASP A 9 -14.18 -18.69 3.70
N LEU A 10 -12.95 -18.53 3.25
CA LEU A 10 -11.80 -19.29 3.76
C LEU A 10 -11.53 -18.96 5.24
N VAL A 11 -11.54 -17.68 5.61
CA VAL A 11 -11.31 -17.23 6.99
C VAL A 11 -12.43 -17.71 7.89
N GLU A 12 -13.70 -17.48 7.53
CA GLU A 12 -14.85 -17.92 8.30
C GLU A 12 -14.91 -19.46 8.42
N GLY A 13 -14.59 -20.17 7.34
CA GLY A 13 -14.47 -21.61 7.38
C GLY A 13 -13.38 -22.12 8.33
N ALA A 14 -12.27 -21.41 8.46
CA ALA A 14 -11.22 -21.75 9.42
C ALA A 14 -11.64 -21.40 10.86
N ARG A 15 -12.25 -20.22 11.06
CA ARG A 15 -12.76 -19.78 12.36
C ARG A 15 -13.85 -20.72 12.88
N SER A 16 -14.75 -21.21 12.03
CA SER A 16 -15.78 -22.20 12.41
C SER A 16 -15.21 -23.54 12.91
N ARG A 17 -13.97 -23.85 12.54
CA ARG A 17 -13.21 -25.02 13.04
C ARG A 17 -12.39 -24.72 14.31
N GLY A 18 -12.54 -23.51 14.89
CA GLY A 18 -11.84 -23.12 16.11
C GLY A 18 -10.44 -22.54 15.89
N VAL A 19 -10.08 -22.21 14.64
CA VAL A 19 -8.81 -21.52 14.37
C VAL A 19 -8.98 -20.04 14.65
N GLU A 20 -8.14 -19.46 15.50
CA GLU A 20 -8.11 -18.03 15.75
C GLU A 20 -7.38 -17.33 14.60
N ILE A 21 -8.14 -16.63 13.77
CA ILE A 21 -7.63 -15.85 12.64
C ILE A 21 -8.17 -14.44 12.73
N VAL A 22 -7.28 -13.48 12.58
CA VAL A 22 -7.58 -12.08 12.31
C VAL A 22 -6.84 -11.66 11.04
N SER A 23 -7.27 -10.57 10.43
CA SER A 23 -6.54 -9.91 9.34
C SER A 23 -6.48 -8.43 9.58
N ASP A 24 -5.68 -7.74 8.80
CA ASP A 24 -5.70 -6.29 8.70
C ASP A 24 -5.76 -5.85 7.24
N GLN A 25 -6.11 -4.58 7.03
CA GLN A 25 -6.11 -3.92 5.74
C GLN A 25 -5.86 -2.42 5.89
N TYR A 26 -5.35 -1.78 4.86
CA TYR A 26 -5.40 -0.33 4.72
C TYR A 26 -6.63 0.10 3.89
N PRO A 27 -7.19 1.29 4.14
CA PRO A 27 -8.44 1.75 3.52
C PRO A 27 -8.17 2.48 2.18
N TYR A 28 -7.55 1.80 1.22
CA TYR A 28 -7.25 2.32 -0.10
C TYR A 28 -7.42 1.23 -1.17
N ASP A 29 -7.89 1.62 -2.34
CA ASP A 29 -8.11 0.78 -3.52
C ASP A 29 -6.82 0.40 -4.26
N GLY A 30 -5.73 1.10 -4.04
CA GLY A 30 -4.42 0.74 -4.59
C GLY A 30 -3.72 -0.31 -3.73
N ALA A 31 -3.17 -1.34 -4.36
CA ALA A 31 -2.26 -2.27 -3.69
C ALA A 31 -0.91 -1.59 -3.40
N ALA A 32 0.07 -2.36 -2.95
CA ALA A 32 1.40 -1.89 -2.61
C ALA A 32 2.07 -1.05 -3.73
N THR A 33 3.03 -0.22 -3.36
CA THR A 33 3.97 0.36 -4.32
C THR A 33 5.11 -0.61 -4.60
N SER A 34 5.57 -0.64 -5.85
CA SER A 34 6.72 -1.43 -6.28
C SER A 34 7.59 -0.63 -7.25
N SER A 35 8.83 -1.05 -7.46
CA SER A 35 9.57 -0.57 -8.61
C SER A 35 9.02 -1.17 -9.89
N LEU A 36 9.07 -0.42 -11.00
CA LEU A 36 8.57 -0.87 -12.29
C LEU A 36 9.24 -2.18 -12.75
N ILE A 37 10.52 -2.34 -12.46
CA ILE A 37 11.25 -3.59 -12.76
C ILE A 37 10.70 -4.78 -11.96
N GLY A 38 10.08 -4.54 -10.80
CA GLY A 38 9.55 -5.58 -9.92
C GLY A 38 8.31 -6.31 -10.46
N ILE A 39 7.64 -5.77 -11.48
CA ILE A 39 6.51 -6.46 -12.14
C ILE A 39 6.95 -7.39 -13.27
N ILE A 40 8.21 -7.33 -13.66
CA ILE A 40 8.75 -8.15 -14.74
C ILE A 40 9.09 -9.53 -14.22
N VAL A 41 8.47 -10.55 -14.76
CA VAL A 41 8.74 -11.95 -14.42
C VAL A 41 9.94 -12.43 -15.22
N ILE A 42 10.99 -12.83 -14.50
CA ILE A 42 12.24 -13.30 -15.11
C ILE A 42 12.23 -14.83 -15.15
N PRO A 43 12.25 -15.45 -16.36
CA PRO A 43 12.33 -16.89 -16.50
C PRO A 43 13.56 -17.50 -15.80
N SER A 44 13.41 -18.70 -15.23
CA SER A 44 14.50 -19.42 -14.59
C SER A 44 15.65 -19.79 -15.53
N SER A 45 15.37 -19.83 -16.84
CA SER A 45 16.39 -20.02 -17.89
C SER A 45 17.34 -18.81 -18.03
N MET A 46 16.94 -17.63 -17.54
CA MET A 46 17.75 -16.41 -17.54
C MET A 46 18.57 -16.31 -16.23
N THR A 47 19.48 -17.27 -16.01
CA THR A 47 20.28 -17.39 -14.77
C THR A 47 21.19 -16.19 -14.52
N ASP A 48 21.59 -15.49 -15.57
CA ASP A 48 22.36 -14.25 -15.53
C ASP A 48 21.59 -13.07 -14.88
N LEU A 49 20.29 -13.21 -14.67
CA LEU A 49 19.40 -12.23 -14.02
C LEU A 49 18.89 -12.71 -12.64
N GLU A 50 19.46 -13.75 -12.09
CA GLU A 50 18.94 -14.37 -10.85
C GLU A 50 18.85 -13.40 -9.66
N GLY A 51 19.76 -12.43 -9.57
CA GLY A 51 19.73 -11.39 -8.52
C GLY A 51 18.55 -10.41 -8.61
N LEU A 52 17.82 -10.36 -9.73
CA LEU A 52 16.65 -9.51 -9.92
C LEU A 52 15.32 -10.20 -9.58
N ARG A 53 15.34 -11.49 -9.26
CA ARG A 53 14.13 -12.24 -8.84
C ARG A 53 13.57 -11.78 -7.51
N THR A 54 14.40 -11.19 -6.68
CA THR A 54 14.02 -10.51 -5.46
C THR A 54 14.14 -9.00 -5.71
N PHE A 55 13.20 -8.21 -5.23
CA PHE A 55 13.19 -6.74 -5.30
C PHE A 55 14.55 -6.15 -4.91
N GLY A 56 15.52 -6.23 -5.79
CA GLY A 56 16.87 -5.70 -5.58
C GLY A 56 16.94 -4.20 -5.87
N PRO A 57 17.89 -3.47 -5.27
CA PRO A 57 18.09 -2.06 -5.57
C PRO A 57 18.38 -1.87 -7.06
N VAL A 58 17.75 -0.85 -7.66
CA VAL A 58 17.81 -0.55 -9.11
C VAL A 58 19.20 -0.19 -9.60
N ASP A 59 20.07 0.25 -8.73
CA ASP A 59 21.48 0.58 -8.95
C ASP A 59 22.43 -0.64 -8.86
N SER A 60 21.88 -1.84 -8.62
CA SER A 60 22.68 -3.07 -8.58
C SER A 60 23.31 -3.41 -9.93
N GLU A 61 24.39 -4.15 -9.90
CA GLU A 61 25.05 -4.68 -11.10
C GLU A 61 24.09 -5.56 -11.93
N ALA A 62 23.20 -6.30 -11.25
CA ALA A 62 22.16 -7.11 -11.89
C ALA A 62 21.13 -6.24 -12.63
N ALA A 63 20.70 -5.13 -12.06
CA ALA A 63 19.78 -4.19 -12.72
C ALA A 63 20.44 -3.53 -13.95
N THR A 64 21.72 -3.23 -13.87
CA THR A 64 22.49 -2.69 -15.01
C THR A 64 22.61 -3.72 -16.13
N ARG A 65 22.89 -4.97 -15.80
CA ARG A 65 22.88 -6.08 -16.78
C ARG A 65 21.50 -6.26 -17.40
N PHE A 66 20.44 -6.23 -16.60
CA PHE A 66 19.08 -6.34 -17.10
C PHE A 66 18.77 -5.24 -18.14
N ARG A 67 19.05 -3.98 -17.83
CA ARG A 67 18.86 -2.88 -18.78
C ARG A 67 19.63 -3.09 -20.08
N SER A 68 20.87 -3.55 -20.02
CA SER A 68 21.68 -3.81 -21.22
C SER A 68 21.13 -4.94 -22.10
N MET A 69 20.39 -5.88 -21.51
CA MET A 69 19.81 -7.02 -22.22
C MET A 69 18.45 -6.68 -22.87
N LEU A 70 17.80 -5.59 -22.47
CA LEU A 70 16.52 -5.15 -23.07
C LEU A 70 16.66 -4.68 -24.52
N VAL A 71 17.88 -4.52 -25.02
CA VAL A 71 18.16 -4.24 -26.44
C VAL A 71 17.92 -5.47 -27.33
N ASP A 72 17.91 -6.70 -26.79
CA ASP A 72 17.68 -7.93 -27.52
C ASP A 72 16.18 -8.23 -27.65
N PRO A 73 15.58 -8.18 -28.85
CA PRO A 73 14.16 -8.41 -29.05
C PRO A 73 13.68 -9.81 -28.62
N SER A 74 14.57 -10.83 -28.76
CA SER A 74 14.19 -12.19 -28.38
C SER A 74 14.03 -12.33 -26.86
N ARG A 75 14.83 -11.63 -26.08
CA ARG A 75 14.73 -11.57 -24.64
C ARG A 75 13.51 -10.77 -24.17
N ARG A 76 13.22 -9.65 -24.83
CA ARG A 76 11.97 -8.90 -24.57
C ARG A 76 10.74 -9.79 -24.76
N THR A 77 10.68 -10.57 -25.84
CA THR A 77 9.58 -11.51 -26.11
C THR A 77 9.43 -12.54 -24.99
N GLN A 78 10.53 -13.13 -24.50
CA GLN A 78 10.49 -14.10 -23.41
C GLN A 78 10.03 -13.47 -22.09
N LEU A 79 10.52 -12.26 -21.79
CA LEU A 79 10.12 -11.51 -20.57
C LEU A 79 8.63 -11.12 -20.66
N LYS A 80 8.15 -10.71 -21.84
CA LYS A 80 6.75 -10.40 -22.07
C LYS A 80 5.87 -11.61 -21.82
N GLU A 81 6.16 -12.74 -22.47
CA GLU A 81 5.41 -13.96 -22.29
C GLU A 81 5.34 -14.41 -20.83
N ALA A 82 6.47 -14.35 -20.12
CA ALA A 82 6.53 -14.68 -18.72
C ALA A 82 5.73 -13.71 -17.83
N SER A 83 5.79 -12.40 -18.11
CA SER A 83 5.14 -11.36 -17.29
C SER A 83 3.63 -11.29 -17.55
N GLU A 84 3.18 -11.53 -18.77
CA GLU A 84 1.76 -11.49 -19.13
C GLU A 84 1.03 -12.82 -18.88
N ASN A 85 1.73 -13.96 -18.92
CA ASN A 85 1.12 -15.28 -18.78
C ASN A 85 1.49 -16.00 -17.49
N GLY A 86 2.53 -15.58 -16.79
CA GLY A 86 3.15 -16.30 -15.69
C GLY A 86 4.01 -17.46 -16.17
N ILE A 87 4.84 -18.02 -15.30
CA ILE A 87 5.67 -19.20 -15.55
C ILE A 87 5.09 -20.37 -14.75
N ASP A 88 4.85 -21.48 -15.42
CA ASP A 88 4.35 -22.72 -14.78
C ASP A 88 3.13 -22.51 -13.87
N GLY A 89 2.21 -21.62 -14.25
CA GLY A 89 1.05 -21.27 -13.46
C GLY A 89 1.33 -20.32 -12.27
N GLY A 90 2.56 -19.80 -12.17
CA GLY A 90 2.97 -18.84 -11.15
C GLY A 90 2.26 -17.49 -11.28
N PHE A 91 2.37 -16.72 -10.21
CA PHE A 91 1.81 -15.38 -10.15
C PHE A 91 2.62 -14.41 -11.02
N ALA A 92 1.91 -13.54 -11.73
CA ALA A 92 2.50 -12.41 -12.46
C ALA A 92 1.57 -11.21 -12.35
N TRP A 93 2.12 -10.05 -12.02
CA TRP A 93 1.33 -8.83 -11.83
C TRP A 93 0.61 -8.39 -13.09
N LEU A 94 1.29 -8.35 -14.24
CA LEU A 94 0.67 -7.96 -15.51
C LEU A 94 -0.46 -8.91 -15.93
N LYS A 95 -0.32 -10.20 -15.64
CA LYS A 95 -1.41 -11.16 -15.83
C LYS A 95 -2.60 -10.90 -14.91
N ALA A 96 -2.34 -10.54 -13.65
CA ALA A 96 -3.38 -10.38 -12.65
C ALA A 96 -4.17 -9.08 -12.80
N THR A 97 -3.51 -7.97 -13.19
CA THR A 97 -4.10 -6.64 -13.12
C THR A 97 -4.04 -5.85 -14.43
N GLY A 98 -3.18 -6.26 -15.39
CA GLY A 98 -2.98 -5.54 -16.64
C GLY A 98 -2.28 -4.19 -16.48
N TYR A 99 -2.10 -3.48 -17.60
CA TYR A 99 -1.42 -2.18 -17.64
C TYR A 99 -2.30 -1.00 -17.20
N THR A 100 -3.61 -1.16 -17.24
CA THR A 100 -4.59 -0.10 -16.96
C THR A 100 -4.79 0.19 -15.48
N SER A 101 -4.31 -0.71 -14.60
CA SER A 101 -4.47 -0.61 -13.15
C SER A 101 -3.17 -0.21 -12.43
N MET A 102 -2.08 -0.04 -13.16
CA MET A 102 -0.78 0.35 -12.62
C MET A 102 -0.46 1.79 -13.02
N ARG A 103 -0.15 2.63 -12.05
CA ARG A 103 0.14 4.06 -12.24
C ARG A 103 1.55 4.37 -11.72
N ILE A 104 2.30 5.20 -12.45
CA ILE A 104 3.59 5.73 -12.00
C ILE A 104 3.35 6.72 -10.84
N VAL A 105 4.00 6.49 -9.69
CA VAL A 105 3.85 7.33 -8.49
C VAL A 105 5.11 8.11 -8.13
N SER A 106 6.28 7.68 -8.64
CA SER A 106 7.48 8.50 -8.55
C SER A 106 8.52 8.08 -9.57
N SER A 107 9.20 9.06 -10.14
CA SER A 107 10.39 8.89 -10.97
C SER A 107 11.27 10.13 -10.83
N THR A 108 12.58 9.95 -10.74
CA THR A 108 13.54 11.04 -10.76
C THR A 108 13.88 11.45 -12.19
N ASP A 109 13.99 10.47 -13.08
CA ASP A 109 14.38 10.69 -14.48
C ASP A 109 13.19 11.17 -15.35
N TYR A 110 11.96 10.81 -14.96
CA TYR A 110 10.74 11.08 -15.72
C TYR A 110 9.65 11.67 -14.78
N PRO A 111 9.87 12.85 -14.19
CA PRO A 111 8.89 13.44 -13.26
C PRO A 111 7.54 13.76 -13.96
N GLU A 112 7.54 14.01 -15.26
CA GLU A 112 6.35 14.27 -16.08
C GLU A 112 5.45 13.03 -16.25
N LEU A 113 5.97 11.83 -16.01
CA LEU A 113 5.19 10.59 -16.09
C LEU A 113 4.52 10.23 -14.76
N VAL A 114 4.74 10.98 -13.70
CA VAL A 114 4.02 10.77 -12.43
C VAL A 114 2.53 11.01 -12.64
N GLY A 115 1.72 10.02 -12.28
CA GLY A 115 0.28 10.02 -12.52
C GLY A 115 -0.17 9.25 -13.75
N VAL A 116 0.73 8.95 -14.68
CA VAL A 116 0.42 8.23 -15.93
C VAL A 116 0.26 6.73 -15.66
N TYR A 117 -0.76 6.12 -16.26
CA TYR A 117 -0.94 4.67 -16.23
C TYR A 117 -0.02 3.98 -17.24
N LEU A 118 0.40 2.74 -16.95
CA LEU A 118 1.30 2.00 -17.83
C LEU A 118 0.69 1.77 -19.22
N SER A 119 -0.62 1.68 -19.33
CA SER A 119 -1.34 1.59 -20.62
C SER A 119 -1.24 2.85 -21.48
N GLU A 120 -0.90 3.99 -20.88
CA GLU A 120 -0.81 5.28 -21.56
C GLU A 120 0.62 5.60 -22.04
N LEU A 121 1.61 4.75 -21.65
CA LEU A 121 3.01 4.94 -22.07
C LEU A 121 3.25 4.63 -23.52
N ALA A 122 2.45 3.71 -24.10
CA ALA A 122 2.63 3.24 -25.47
C ALA A 122 2.17 4.30 -26.48
N GLU A 123 3.02 4.57 -27.46
CA GLU A 123 2.64 5.36 -28.63
C GLU A 123 1.67 4.58 -29.52
N GLU A 124 1.02 5.26 -30.49
CA GLU A 124 0.10 4.63 -31.41
C GLU A 124 0.77 3.48 -32.18
N GLY A 125 0.28 2.27 -31.99
CA GLY A 125 0.83 1.04 -32.58
C GLY A 125 2.00 0.41 -31.86
N GLN A 126 2.47 1.00 -30.77
CA GLN A 126 3.48 0.39 -29.91
C GLN A 126 2.82 -0.59 -28.92
N ASP A 127 3.51 -1.69 -28.65
CA ASP A 127 3.10 -2.64 -27.62
C ASP A 127 3.33 -2.05 -26.22
N PRO A 128 2.34 -2.10 -25.30
CA PRO A 128 2.51 -1.56 -23.93
C PRO A 128 3.68 -2.18 -23.17
N PHE A 129 3.99 -3.45 -23.37
CA PHE A 129 5.15 -4.08 -22.76
C PHE A 129 6.47 -3.46 -23.26
N ASP A 130 6.57 -3.18 -24.55
CA ASP A 130 7.77 -2.55 -25.12
C ASP A 130 7.95 -1.13 -24.60
N ALA A 131 6.87 -0.35 -24.43
CA ALA A 131 6.93 0.97 -23.82
C ALA A 131 7.45 0.92 -22.36
N VAL A 132 6.96 -0.05 -21.57
CA VAL A 132 7.46 -0.31 -20.22
C VAL A 132 8.94 -0.70 -20.23
N MET A 133 9.37 -1.57 -21.16
CA MET A 133 10.77 -1.97 -21.28
C MET A 133 11.68 -0.81 -21.71
N ASP A 134 11.22 0.07 -22.59
CA ASP A 134 11.97 1.26 -23.00
C ASP A 134 12.13 2.23 -21.85
N LEU A 135 11.09 2.43 -21.04
CA LEU A 135 11.17 3.25 -19.82
C LEU A 135 12.18 2.66 -18.82
N ILE A 136 12.13 1.34 -18.57
CA ILE A 136 13.11 0.67 -17.68
C ILE A 136 14.55 0.80 -18.23
N ALA A 137 14.73 0.64 -19.53
CA ALA A 137 16.04 0.71 -20.17
C ALA A 137 16.64 2.12 -20.09
N GLY A 138 15.80 3.15 -20.26
CA GLY A 138 16.23 4.55 -20.23
C GLY A 138 16.44 5.12 -18.82
N ALA A 139 15.83 4.53 -17.80
CA ALA A 139 15.90 5.05 -16.45
C ALA A 139 17.25 4.79 -15.79
N SER A 140 17.85 5.81 -15.16
CA SER A 140 19.06 5.69 -14.31
C SER A 140 18.70 5.43 -12.84
N ALA A 141 17.48 5.74 -12.44
CA ALA A 141 16.94 5.57 -11.09
C ALA A 141 15.63 4.76 -11.10
N SER A 142 15.10 4.45 -9.92
CA SER A 142 13.84 3.74 -9.78
C SER A 142 12.68 4.54 -10.37
N VAL A 143 11.89 3.89 -11.19
CA VAL A 143 10.52 4.27 -11.50
C VAL A 143 9.62 3.45 -10.59
N ASN A 144 8.83 4.08 -9.72
CA ASN A 144 7.94 3.39 -8.81
C ASN A 144 6.50 3.51 -9.28
N ILE A 145 5.75 2.45 -9.09
CA ILE A 145 4.36 2.30 -9.52
C ILE A 145 3.47 1.85 -8.36
N THR A 146 2.16 2.11 -8.47
CA THR A 146 1.16 1.38 -7.70
C THR A 146 0.81 0.09 -8.43
N LEU A 147 0.47 -0.92 -7.65
CA LEU A 147 -0.08 -2.19 -8.13
C LEU A 147 -1.59 -2.16 -7.87
N GLY A 148 -2.40 -1.91 -8.89
CA GLY A 148 -3.86 -1.85 -8.77
C GLY A 148 -4.47 -3.26 -8.73
N ALA A 149 -4.59 -3.84 -7.54
CA ALA A 149 -5.15 -5.19 -7.37
C ALA A 149 -6.31 -5.25 -6.36
N ILE A 150 -6.71 -4.12 -5.79
CA ILE A 150 -7.75 -4.02 -4.77
C ILE A 150 -8.79 -3.01 -5.27
N THR A 151 -10.06 -3.37 -5.24
CA THR A 151 -11.17 -2.47 -5.58
C THR A 151 -11.74 -1.83 -4.31
N GLU A 152 -12.38 -0.68 -4.45
CA GLU A 152 -13.12 -0.04 -3.36
C GLU A 152 -14.24 -0.96 -2.80
N GLU A 153 -14.84 -1.81 -3.62
CA GLU A 153 -15.81 -2.81 -3.19
C GLU A 153 -15.15 -3.87 -2.30
N ASP A 154 -13.97 -4.39 -2.69
CA ASP A 154 -13.18 -5.32 -1.88
C ASP A 154 -12.80 -4.69 -0.53
N VAL A 155 -12.36 -3.41 -0.55
CA VAL A 155 -12.01 -2.66 0.67
C VAL A 155 -13.18 -2.59 1.64
N ARG A 156 -14.38 -2.18 1.18
CA ARG A 156 -15.57 -2.07 2.03
C ARG A 156 -16.03 -3.43 2.54
N THR A 157 -16.02 -4.43 1.68
CA THR A 157 -16.50 -5.78 2.01
C THR A 157 -15.64 -6.46 3.09
N LEU A 158 -14.31 -6.26 3.04
CA LEU A 158 -13.43 -6.77 4.07
C LEU A 158 -13.48 -5.92 5.34
N MET A 159 -13.61 -4.60 5.21
CA MET A 159 -13.62 -3.63 6.30
C MET A 159 -14.70 -3.91 7.35
N ILE A 160 -15.86 -4.39 6.95
CA ILE A 160 -16.97 -4.69 7.86
C ILE A 160 -16.82 -6.01 8.62
N GLN A 161 -15.85 -6.86 8.23
CA GLN A 161 -15.69 -8.14 8.92
C GLN A 161 -15.21 -7.94 10.37
N PRO A 162 -15.83 -8.60 11.37
CA PRO A 162 -15.56 -8.32 12.79
C PRO A 162 -14.14 -8.70 13.24
N TRP A 163 -13.46 -9.55 12.48
CA TRP A 163 -12.10 -10.03 12.72
C TRP A 163 -11.03 -9.25 11.92
N ASN A 164 -11.45 -8.32 11.06
CA ASN A 164 -10.54 -7.51 10.27
C ASN A 164 -10.21 -6.20 11.01
N MET A 165 -8.93 -5.89 11.12
CA MET A 165 -8.38 -4.67 11.69
C MET A 165 -8.06 -3.66 10.59
N ILE A 166 -7.76 -2.42 10.99
CA ILE A 166 -7.20 -1.42 10.08
C ILE A 166 -5.74 -1.16 10.48
N ALA A 167 -4.87 -1.29 9.50
CA ALA A 167 -3.45 -1.02 9.62
C ALA A 167 -2.98 -0.13 8.47
N SER A 168 -1.89 0.60 8.63
CA SER A 168 -1.39 1.48 7.58
C SER A 168 -0.54 0.74 6.54
N ASP A 169 0.17 -0.33 6.94
CA ASP A 169 1.24 -0.93 6.12
C ASP A 169 2.14 0.15 5.46
N GLY A 170 2.21 1.30 6.10
CA GLY A 170 2.84 2.51 5.59
C GLY A 170 4.16 2.80 6.26
N ALA A 171 5.01 3.55 5.54
CA ALA A 171 6.21 4.15 6.10
C ALA A 171 5.89 5.48 6.82
N TYR A 172 6.88 5.99 7.54
CA TYR A 172 6.81 7.30 8.17
C TYR A 172 6.49 8.40 7.13
N ALA A 173 5.55 9.29 7.50
CA ALA A 173 5.19 10.47 6.74
C ALA A 173 5.78 11.74 7.42
N ASP A 174 6.39 12.62 6.64
CA ASP A 174 7.04 13.83 7.14
C ASP A 174 6.19 15.12 6.94
N GLY A 175 5.02 14.98 6.33
CA GLY A 175 4.11 16.09 6.03
C GLY A 175 4.51 16.91 4.80
N SER A 176 5.51 16.48 4.03
CA SER A 176 5.97 17.25 2.86
C SER A 176 4.96 17.19 1.71
N GLU A 177 4.89 18.28 0.93
CA GLU A 177 4.07 18.33 -0.28
C GLU A 177 4.71 17.62 -1.47
N ALA A 178 6.00 17.32 -1.40
CA ALA A 178 6.77 16.69 -2.46
C ALA A 178 7.07 15.21 -2.17
N GLY A 179 6.35 14.60 -1.21
CA GLY A 179 6.57 13.24 -0.79
C GLY A 179 6.29 12.22 -1.90
N ARG A 180 6.94 11.08 -1.80
CA ARG A 180 6.78 9.93 -2.69
C ARG A 180 6.18 8.77 -1.89
N GLY A 181 5.43 7.91 -2.55
CA GLY A 181 4.93 6.70 -1.94
C GLY A 181 3.41 6.57 -1.95
N HIS A 182 2.91 5.77 -1.04
CA HIS A 182 1.49 5.49 -0.90
C HIS A 182 0.87 6.42 0.16
N PRO A 183 -0.33 6.99 -0.05
CA PRO A 183 -1.00 7.87 0.93
C PRO A 183 -1.32 7.18 2.26
N ARG A 184 -1.29 5.85 2.31
CA ARG A 184 -1.61 5.06 3.51
C ARG A 184 -0.69 5.37 4.71
N GLY A 185 0.55 5.83 4.48
CA GLY A 185 1.46 6.19 5.56
C GLY A 185 0.96 7.35 6.43
N ALA A 186 0.37 8.36 5.81
CA ALA A 186 -0.15 9.55 6.49
C ALA A 186 -1.67 9.46 6.76
N GLY A 187 -2.44 8.86 5.86
CA GLY A 187 -3.89 9.01 5.81
C GLY A 187 -4.72 7.87 6.40
N THR A 188 -4.19 6.66 6.58
CA THR A 188 -4.98 5.45 6.87
C THR A 188 -6.06 5.65 7.92
N PHE A 189 -5.70 6.02 9.15
CA PHE A 189 -6.66 6.06 10.24
C PHE A 189 -7.65 7.22 10.11
N ALA A 190 -7.20 8.35 9.60
CA ALA A 190 -8.06 9.50 9.36
C ALA A 190 -9.03 9.26 8.19
N ARG A 191 -8.58 8.62 7.10
CA ARG A 191 -9.44 8.17 6.00
C ARG A 191 -10.48 7.18 6.47
N PHE A 192 -10.08 6.20 7.27
CA PHE A 192 -11.00 5.23 7.83
C PHE A 192 -12.12 5.89 8.63
N LEU A 193 -11.76 6.78 9.57
CA LEU A 193 -12.74 7.45 10.42
C LEU A 193 -13.53 8.53 9.67
N GLY A 194 -12.89 9.31 8.81
CA GLY A 194 -13.52 10.40 8.07
C GLY A 194 -14.34 9.92 6.89
N HIS A 195 -13.73 9.26 5.96
CA HIS A 195 -14.36 8.86 4.71
C HIS A 195 -15.32 7.67 4.91
N TYR A 196 -14.83 6.51 5.38
CA TYR A 196 -15.68 5.31 5.45
C TYR A 196 -16.69 5.33 6.60
N VAL A 197 -16.31 5.85 7.78
CA VAL A 197 -17.20 5.86 8.95
C VAL A 197 -18.16 7.04 8.90
N ARG A 198 -17.62 8.28 8.85
CA ARG A 198 -18.47 9.48 8.91
C ARG A 198 -19.24 9.72 7.61
N GLU A 199 -18.56 9.72 6.45
CA GLU A 199 -19.17 10.13 5.18
C GLU A 199 -19.99 9.02 4.53
N GLU A 200 -19.48 7.80 4.50
CA GLU A 200 -20.15 6.66 3.88
C GLU A 200 -21.01 5.84 4.86
N GLY A 201 -20.74 5.91 6.17
CA GLY A 201 -21.50 5.15 7.17
C GLY A 201 -21.31 3.64 7.06
N VAL A 202 -20.15 3.17 6.60
CA VAL A 202 -19.85 1.74 6.37
C VAL A 202 -20.00 0.93 7.66
N LEU A 203 -19.63 1.51 8.81
CA LEU A 203 -19.79 0.92 10.14
C LEU A 203 -19.92 2.00 11.22
N PRO A 204 -20.49 1.65 12.41
CA PRO A 204 -20.56 2.58 13.53
C PRO A 204 -19.20 3.01 14.06
N LEU A 205 -19.10 4.24 14.59
CA LEU A 205 -17.85 4.79 15.11
C LEU A 205 -17.22 3.92 16.19
N GLU A 206 -18.03 3.37 17.11
CA GLU A 206 -17.56 2.52 18.21
C GLU A 206 -16.88 1.26 17.68
N GLU A 207 -17.44 0.63 16.65
CA GLU A 207 -16.83 -0.53 16.01
C GLU A 207 -15.54 -0.13 15.26
N ALA A 208 -15.52 1.02 14.61
CA ALA A 208 -14.33 1.55 13.98
C ALA A 208 -13.19 1.76 14.99
N ILE A 209 -13.49 2.37 16.13
CA ILE A 209 -12.50 2.55 17.21
C ILE A 209 -12.00 1.19 17.70
N ARG A 210 -12.88 0.21 17.92
CA ARG A 210 -12.49 -1.14 18.32
C ARG A 210 -11.47 -1.74 17.35
N LYS A 211 -11.69 -1.62 16.05
CA LYS A 211 -10.83 -2.17 14.98
C LYS A 211 -9.43 -1.56 14.92
N ILE A 212 -9.23 -0.37 15.46
CA ILE A 212 -7.94 0.33 15.46
C ILE A 212 -7.30 0.44 16.86
N THR A 213 -7.96 -0.11 17.90
CA THR A 213 -7.46 -0.03 19.28
C THR A 213 -7.51 -1.38 19.99
N SER A 214 -8.67 -1.78 20.55
CA SER A 214 -8.75 -2.97 21.40
C SER A 214 -8.61 -4.27 20.62
N LEU A 215 -9.10 -4.36 19.38
CA LEU A 215 -8.95 -5.58 18.58
C LEU A 215 -7.47 -5.92 18.29
N PRO A 216 -6.63 -4.99 17.76
CA PRO A 216 -5.21 -5.26 17.60
C PRO A 216 -4.48 -5.47 18.93
N ALA A 217 -4.85 -4.75 20.02
CA ALA A 217 -4.24 -4.94 21.33
C ALA A 217 -4.50 -6.35 21.87
N ASP A 218 -5.74 -6.83 21.78
CA ASP A 218 -6.11 -8.19 22.21
C ASP A 218 -5.35 -9.26 21.41
N PHE A 219 -5.29 -9.11 20.08
CA PHE A 219 -4.57 -10.05 19.22
C PHE A 219 -3.07 -10.12 19.54
N LEU A 220 -2.45 -8.97 19.82
CA LEU A 220 -1.04 -8.88 20.18
C LEU A 220 -0.76 -9.23 21.65
N GLY A 221 -1.79 -9.49 22.45
CA GLY A 221 -1.66 -9.78 23.88
C GLY A 221 -1.22 -8.58 24.73
N LEU A 222 -1.50 -7.36 24.29
CA LEU A 222 -1.21 -6.15 25.04
C LEU A 222 -2.25 -5.98 26.16
N THR A 223 -1.80 -6.00 27.41
CA THR A 223 -2.68 -6.05 28.59
C THR A 223 -2.87 -4.69 29.26
N ASP A 224 -2.19 -3.66 28.78
CA ASP A 224 -2.13 -2.35 29.43
C ASP A 224 -2.46 -1.17 28.49
N ARG A 225 -3.00 -1.45 27.29
CA ARG A 225 -3.35 -0.43 26.29
C ARG A 225 -4.47 -0.91 25.36
N GLY A 226 -4.91 -0.05 24.44
CA GLY A 226 -6.01 -0.33 23.50
C GLY A 226 -7.40 -0.06 24.09
N ARG A 227 -7.49 0.31 25.38
CA ARG A 227 -8.72 0.71 26.08
C ARG A 227 -8.44 1.87 27.03
N ILE A 228 -9.48 2.60 27.39
CA ILE A 228 -9.42 3.64 28.43
C ILE A 228 -9.89 2.99 29.73
N GLU A 229 -8.92 2.53 30.52
CA GLU A 229 -9.14 1.87 31.81
C GLU A 229 -8.13 2.36 32.88
N GLU A 230 -8.51 2.33 34.14
CA GLU A 230 -7.59 2.68 35.24
C GLU A 230 -6.37 1.73 35.29
N GLY A 231 -5.18 2.29 35.34
CA GLY A 231 -3.92 1.54 35.34
C GLY A 231 -3.35 1.26 33.94
N TYR A 232 -4.07 1.60 32.88
CA TYR A 232 -3.56 1.48 31.52
C TYR A 232 -2.64 2.65 31.16
N ALA A 233 -1.75 2.42 30.18
CA ALA A 233 -0.93 3.46 29.62
C ALA A 233 -1.82 4.54 28.97
N ALA A 234 -1.52 5.80 29.27
CA ALA A 234 -2.28 6.92 28.71
C ALA A 234 -1.80 7.25 27.28
N ASP A 235 -1.98 6.28 26.37
CA ASP A 235 -1.77 6.41 24.94
C ASP A 235 -3.11 6.80 24.32
N LEU A 236 -3.33 8.10 24.12
CA LEU A 236 -4.63 8.65 23.75
C LEU A 236 -4.54 9.48 22.48
N SER A 237 -5.47 9.26 21.56
CA SER A 237 -5.72 10.14 20.42
C SER A 237 -7.05 10.86 20.60
N ILE A 238 -7.03 12.18 20.64
CA ILE A 238 -8.20 13.04 20.77
C ILE A 238 -8.42 13.74 19.44
N PHE A 239 -9.56 13.45 18.83
CA PHE A 239 -9.91 13.98 17.52
C PHE A 239 -11.34 14.49 17.49
N ASN A 240 -11.64 15.34 16.51
CA ASN A 240 -13.01 15.79 16.24
C ASN A 240 -13.63 14.86 15.18
N ALA A 241 -14.65 14.09 15.59
CA ALA A 241 -15.31 13.11 14.74
C ALA A 241 -16.04 13.76 13.54
N GLU A 242 -16.43 15.04 13.65
CA GLU A 242 -17.10 15.77 12.57
C GLU A 242 -16.13 16.28 11.49
N THR A 243 -14.83 16.40 11.80
CA THR A 243 -13.86 17.01 10.90
C THR A 243 -12.66 16.16 10.57
N ILE A 244 -12.47 15.01 11.26
CA ILE A 244 -11.35 14.12 10.96
C ILE A 244 -11.40 13.64 9.51
N ILE A 245 -10.29 13.83 8.79
CA ILE A 245 -10.15 13.42 7.39
C ILE A 245 -8.67 13.30 7.02
N ASP A 246 -8.34 12.40 6.11
CA ASP A 246 -7.04 12.39 5.44
C ASP A 246 -6.91 13.55 4.44
N ARG A 247 -5.68 14.00 4.23
CA ARG A 247 -5.31 14.97 3.19
C ARG A 247 -4.27 14.40 2.25
N SER A 248 -3.82 13.19 2.54
CA SER A 248 -2.91 12.46 1.68
C SER A 248 -3.66 11.81 0.53
N ASP A 249 -3.12 11.95 -0.66
CA ASP A 249 -3.57 11.33 -1.89
C ASP A 249 -2.37 10.82 -2.71
N TRP A 250 -2.60 10.33 -3.91
CA TRP A 250 -1.53 9.82 -4.77
C TRP A 250 -0.57 10.90 -5.29
N ASP A 251 -1.01 12.15 -5.32
CA ASP A 251 -0.18 13.28 -5.74
C ASP A 251 0.59 13.88 -4.54
N TYR A 252 -0.01 13.81 -3.35
CA TYR A 252 0.53 14.35 -2.09
C TYR A 252 0.46 13.31 -0.95
N PRO A 253 1.17 12.19 -1.05
CA PRO A 253 0.99 11.04 -0.16
C PRO A 253 1.45 11.26 1.28
N GLN A 254 2.21 12.34 1.54
CA GLN A 254 2.80 12.64 2.85
C GLN A 254 2.02 13.69 3.65
N ARG A 255 0.96 14.28 3.10
CA ARG A 255 0.17 15.31 3.80
C ARG A 255 -0.44 14.74 5.07
N PHE A 256 -0.28 15.49 6.17
CA PHE A 256 -0.89 15.11 7.44
C PHE A 256 -2.41 15.21 7.41
N ALA A 257 -3.05 14.36 8.20
CA ALA A 257 -4.50 14.39 8.40
C ALA A 257 -4.94 15.63 9.17
N GLU A 258 -6.20 16.02 8.99
CA GLU A 258 -6.88 17.06 9.77
C GLU A 258 -7.84 16.45 10.79
N GLY A 259 -8.23 17.25 11.80
CA GLY A 259 -9.21 16.87 12.81
C GLY A 259 -8.61 16.16 14.03
N ILE A 260 -7.31 15.86 14.06
CA ILE A 260 -6.61 15.34 15.24
C ILE A 260 -6.20 16.55 16.11
N VAL A 261 -6.68 16.57 17.36
CA VAL A 261 -6.47 17.72 18.28
C VAL A 261 -5.28 17.49 19.20
N HIS A 262 -5.25 16.34 19.86
CA HIS A 262 -4.16 15.97 20.76
C HIS A 262 -3.78 14.50 20.57
N VAL A 263 -2.51 14.19 20.79
CA VAL A 263 -2.00 12.83 20.94
C VAL A 263 -1.11 12.77 22.17
N LEU A 264 -1.41 11.83 23.06
CA LEU A 264 -0.61 11.55 24.24
C LEU A 264 0.02 10.16 24.10
N VAL A 265 1.26 10.04 24.49
CA VAL A 265 1.98 8.77 24.64
C VAL A 265 2.52 8.69 26.05
N ASN A 266 2.20 7.63 26.78
CA ASN A 266 2.52 7.49 28.22
C ASN A 266 2.14 8.75 29.04
N GLY A 267 0.99 9.36 28.73
CA GLY A 267 0.48 10.56 29.38
C GLY A 267 1.17 11.88 29.01
N SER A 268 2.19 11.85 28.15
CA SER A 268 2.89 13.05 27.69
C SER A 268 2.38 13.45 26.30
N PRO A 269 1.99 14.72 26.08
CA PRO A 269 1.48 15.15 24.78
C PRO A 269 2.61 15.23 23.75
N VAL A 270 2.49 14.45 22.67
CA VAL A 270 3.35 14.51 21.47
C VAL A 270 2.75 15.43 20.39
N LEU A 271 1.41 15.56 20.39
CA LEU A 271 0.67 16.56 19.63
C LEU A 271 -0.26 17.31 20.58
N ARG A 272 -0.27 18.65 20.50
CA ARG A 272 -1.14 19.52 21.30
C ARG A 272 -1.71 20.62 20.41
N ASP A 273 -3.04 20.77 20.39
CA ASP A 273 -3.75 21.74 19.55
C ASP A 273 -3.31 21.68 18.06
N GLY A 274 -3.14 20.44 17.54
CA GLY A 274 -2.72 20.18 16.17
C GLY A 274 -1.23 20.46 15.88
N SER A 275 -0.42 20.78 16.89
CA SER A 275 1.01 21.09 16.73
C SER A 275 1.89 20.07 17.46
N LEU A 276 2.98 19.64 16.81
CA LEU A 276 3.97 18.75 17.42
C LEU A 276 4.68 19.44 18.58
N THR A 277 4.84 18.75 19.71
CA THR A 277 5.48 19.28 20.92
C THR A 277 6.99 19.03 20.97
N GLY A 278 7.50 18.14 20.13
CA GLY A 278 8.90 17.68 20.17
C GLY A 278 9.19 16.67 21.29
N GLN A 279 8.19 16.25 22.07
CA GLN A 279 8.36 15.19 23.07
C GLN A 279 8.44 13.82 22.39
N THR A 280 9.28 12.91 22.94
CA THR A 280 9.44 11.53 22.49
C THR A 280 9.32 10.54 23.66
N PRO A 281 8.15 10.45 24.32
CA PRO A 281 7.95 9.66 25.55
C PRO A 281 7.70 8.17 25.29
N GLY A 282 7.88 7.68 24.08
CA GLY A 282 7.82 6.26 23.76
C GLY A 282 8.89 5.45 24.51
N VAL A 283 8.59 4.19 24.84
CA VAL A 283 9.48 3.24 25.52
C VAL A 283 9.74 2.04 24.62
#